data_d3fcf938174a14e9fd9747e4f7ef5010
#
_entry.id   d3fcf938174a14e9fd9747e4f7ef5010
#
_cell.length_a   1.000
_cell.length_b   1.000
_cell.length_c   1.000
_cell.angle_alpha   90.00
_cell.angle_beta   90.00
_cell.angle_gamma   90.00
#
_symmetry.space_group_name_H-M   'P 1'
#
loop_
_entity.id
_entity.type
_entity.pdbx_description
1 polymer ?
#
loop_
_entity_poly.entity_id
_entity_poly.type
_entity_poly.pdbx_seq_one_letter_code
_entity_poly.pdbx_strand_id
1 'polypeptide(L)'
;MPAVVSDASVLISLGATGHFDLLKDFYQTVLIPIAVWQEISASPLPLPGSTEARQARQEGWLRVETPRNRALVSSLAASLDIGEAEAITLASELGAALLLIDESDGRAAARNLGLAITGTLGILLRAKLSGRLPALKPVLDQLVQNQNFRLSRPLYEQVLQQVGEQA
;
A
#
# COMPACT_ATOMS: atom_id res chain seq x y z
N MET A 1 17.89 -1.37 -9.11
CA MET A 1 16.58 -1.93 -8.77
C MET A 1 15.49 -0.91 -9.07
N PRO A 2 14.43 -1.28 -9.75
CA PRO A 2 13.34 -0.35 -9.98
C PRO A 2 12.66 0.03 -8.67
N ALA A 3 12.26 1.29 -8.57
CA ALA A 3 11.65 1.82 -7.37
C ALA A 3 10.23 1.27 -7.17
N VAL A 4 9.87 1.02 -5.92
CA VAL A 4 8.50 0.71 -5.47
C VAL A 4 8.10 1.77 -4.47
N VAL A 5 6.97 2.42 -4.70
CA VAL A 5 6.44 3.49 -3.84
C VAL A 5 5.14 3.03 -3.20
N SER A 6 4.90 3.39 -1.96
CA SER A 6 3.65 3.04 -1.25
C SER A 6 2.95 4.27 -0.68
N ASP A 7 1.62 4.23 -0.67
CA ASP A 7 0.78 5.13 0.12
C ASP A 7 0.67 4.63 1.58
N ALA A 8 -0.08 5.36 2.41
CA ALA A 8 -0.27 4.99 3.82
C ALA A 8 -1.25 3.82 3.99
N SER A 9 -2.30 3.72 3.16
CA SER A 9 -3.36 2.72 3.32
C SER A 9 -2.83 1.30 3.27
N VAL A 10 -1.92 1.01 2.33
CA VAL A 10 -1.31 -0.32 2.19
C VAL A 10 -0.47 -0.67 3.41
N LEU A 11 0.32 0.28 3.91
CA LEU A 11 1.14 0.09 5.11
C LEU A 11 0.27 -0.21 6.33
N ILE A 12 -0.80 0.55 6.51
CA ILE A 12 -1.74 0.40 7.63
C ILE A 12 -2.44 -0.97 7.55
N SER A 13 -2.96 -1.33 6.40
CA SER A 13 -3.68 -2.60 6.20
C SER A 13 -2.78 -3.81 6.43
N LEU A 14 -1.57 -3.80 5.93
CA LEU A 14 -0.61 -4.88 6.16
C LEU A 14 -0.15 -4.93 7.62
N GLY A 15 0.07 -3.78 8.25
CA GLY A 15 0.40 -3.71 9.68
C GLY A 15 -0.72 -4.24 10.56
N ALA A 16 -1.97 -3.87 10.24
CA ALA A 16 -3.15 -4.31 11.00
C ALA A 16 -3.37 -5.82 10.96
N THR A 17 -2.95 -6.47 9.90
CA THR A 17 -3.12 -7.93 9.71
C THR A 17 -1.88 -8.75 10.05
N GLY A 18 -0.81 -8.10 10.53
CA GLY A 18 0.42 -8.77 10.89
C GLY A 18 1.29 -9.21 9.71
N HIS A 19 1.11 -8.60 8.55
CA HIS A 19 1.79 -8.99 7.30
C HIS A 19 2.64 -7.88 6.69
N PHE A 20 3.12 -6.95 7.51
CA PHE A 20 3.97 -5.85 7.07
C PHE A 20 5.28 -6.33 6.41
N ASP A 21 5.80 -7.46 6.86
CA ASP A 21 7.04 -8.05 6.34
C ASP A 21 6.96 -8.48 4.87
N LEU A 22 5.75 -8.68 4.35
CA LEU A 22 5.57 -9.00 2.93
C LEU A 22 6.15 -7.91 2.02
N LEU A 23 6.17 -6.67 2.47
CA LEU A 23 6.76 -5.56 1.70
C LEU A 23 8.26 -5.77 1.50
N LYS A 24 8.97 -6.14 2.56
CA LYS A 24 10.40 -6.44 2.48
C LYS A 24 10.66 -7.68 1.64
N ASP A 25 9.87 -8.71 1.86
CA ASP A 25 10.02 -10.00 1.16
C ASP A 25 9.84 -9.88 -0.35
N PHE A 26 8.86 -9.08 -0.80
CA PHE A 26 8.54 -8.97 -2.22
C PHE A 26 9.33 -7.86 -2.93
N TYR A 27 9.64 -6.78 -2.24
CA TYR A 27 10.18 -5.58 -2.89
C TYR A 27 11.57 -5.18 -2.42
N GLN A 28 12.06 -5.72 -1.31
CA GLN A 28 13.37 -5.45 -0.69
C GLN A 28 13.51 -4.02 -0.18
N THR A 29 13.16 -3.03 -0.99
CA THR A 29 13.16 -1.62 -0.61
C THR A 29 11.85 -0.98 -1.06
N VAL A 30 11.23 -0.23 -0.17
CA VAL A 30 10.01 0.54 -0.45
C VAL A 30 10.25 2.00 -0.12
N LEU A 31 9.83 2.89 -1.02
CA LEU A 31 9.90 4.34 -0.83
C LEU A 31 8.52 4.86 -0.44
N ILE A 32 8.49 5.80 0.48
CA ILE A 32 7.26 6.51 0.84
C ILE A 32 7.53 8.02 0.84
N PRO A 33 6.55 8.83 0.44
CA PRO A 33 6.71 10.28 0.52
C PRO A 33 6.63 10.76 1.96
N ILE A 34 7.11 11.98 2.18
CA ILE A 34 7.12 12.58 3.52
C ILE A 34 5.71 12.68 4.12
N ALA A 35 4.69 12.98 3.31
CA ALA A 35 3.31 13.06 3.81
C ALA A 35 2.81 11.70 4.35
N VAL A 36 3.16 10.60 3.71
CA VAL A 36 2.84 9.25 4.18
C VAL A 36 3.57 8.93 5.49
N TRP A 37 4.85 9.30 5.56
CA TRP A 37 5.62 9.13 6.80
C TRP A 37 5.02 9.92 7.95
N GLN A 38 4.65 11.18 7.71
CA GLN A 38 4.01 12.02 8.73
C GLN A 38 2.68 11.45 9.20
N GLU A 39 1.86 10.94 8.29
CA GLU A 39 0.58 10.32 8.63
C GLU A 39 0.77 9.10 9.55
N ILE A 40 1.72 8.23 9.23
CA ILE A 40 1.95 6.99 9.97
C ILE A 40 2.67 7.21 11.29
N SER A 41 3.59 8.20 11.36
CA SER A 41 4.50 8.39 12.50
C SER A 41 4.05 9.46 13.48
N ALA A 42 3.28 10.46 13.03
CA ALA A 42 2.91 11.63 13.82
C ALA A 42 1.54 11.53 14.50
N SER A 43 0.79 10.47 14.29
CA SER A 43 -0.50 10.28 14.96
C SER A 43 -0.30 10.16 16.47
N PRO A 44 -1.10 10.87 17.30
CA PRO A 44 -1.03 10.73 18.76
C PRO A 44 -1.45 9.34 19.25
N LEU A 45 -2.28 8.63 18.47
CA LEU A 45 -2.59 7.22 18.69
C LEU A 45 -1.81 6.38 17.69
N PRO A 46 -1.13 5.29 18.13
CA PRO A 46 -0.39 4.44 17.22
C PRO A 46 -1.33 3.86 16.16
N LEU A 47 -1.09 4.18 14.90
CA LEU A 47 -1.77 3.51 13.79
C LEU A 47 -1.21 2.12 13.60
N PRO A 48 -2.02 1.15 13.11
CA PRO A 48 -1.48 -0.13 12.67
C PRO A 48 -0.35 0.10 11.66
N GLY A 49 0.76 -0.63 11.82
CA GLY A 49 1.91 -0.49 10.95
C GLY A 49 2.91 0.59 11.33
N SER A 50 2.60 1.47 12.32
CA SER A 50 3.51 2.56 12.68
C SER A 50 4.81 2.06 13.33
N THR A 51 4.74 1.06 14.20
CA THR A 51 5.92 0.45 14.84
C THR A 51 6.76 -0.26 13.79
N GLU A 52 6.14 -1.04 12.94
CA GLU A 52 6.80 -1.77 11.86
C GLU A 52 7.46 -0.82 10.86
N ALA A 53 6.80 0.29 10.52
CA ALA A 53 7.35 1.30 9.62
C ALA A 53 8.58 1.98 10.22
N ARG A 54 8.56 2.31 11.51
CA ARG A 54 9.73 2.89 12.20
C ARG A 54 10.90 1.93 12.20
N GLN A 55 10.65 0.66 12.51
CA GLN A 55 11.68 -0.37 12.47
C GLN A 55 12.24 -0.54 11.05
N ALA A 56 11.37 -0.62 10.05
CA ALA A 56 11.75 -0.76 8.65
C ALA A 56 12.63 0.42 8.17
N ARG A 57 12.31 1.62 8.64
CA ARG A 57 13.13 2.81 8.36
C ARG A 57 14.51 2.73 9.03
N GLN A 58 14.58 2.28 10.27
CA GLN A 58 15.85 2.08 10.98
C GLN A 58 16.71 1.00 10.29
N GLU A 59 16.09 -0.05 9.81
CA GLU A 59 16.76 -1.12 9.05
C GLU A 59 17.16 -0.67 7.64
N GLY A 60 16.64 0.45 7.15
CA GLY A 60 17.02 1.06 5.88
C GLY A 60 16.30 0.54 4.64
N TRP A 61 15.33 -0.36 4.79
CA TRP A 61 14.57 -0.85 3.64
C TRP A 61 13.27 -0.06 3.35
N LEU A 62 12.77 0.68 4.32
CA LEU A 62 11.73 1.70 4.11
C LEU A 62 12.40 3.06 4.11
N ARG A 63 12.31 3.78 2.98
CA ARG A 63 12.98 5.06 2.81
C ARG A 63 11.98 6.16 2.55
N VAL A 64 12.23 7.33 3.13
CA VAL A 64 11.39 8.50 2.98
C VAL A 64 12.02 9.45 1.97
N GLU A 65 11.26 9.84 0.94
CA GLU A 65 11.68 10.80 -0.05
C GLU A 65 10.60 11.86 -0.25
N THR A 66 11.01 13.08 -0.55
CA THR A 66 10.07 14.18 -0.84
C THR A 66 9.94 14.35 -2.35
N PRO A 67 8.73 14.32 -2.92
CA PRO A 67 8.56 14.59 -4.34
C PRO A 67 8.96 16.03 -4.68
N ARG A 68 9.62 16.19 -5.82
CA ARG A 68 10.13 17.50 -6.28
C ARG A 68 9.09 18.29 -7.06
N ASN A 69 8.24 17.62 -7.82
CA ASN A 69 7.21 18.25 -8.64
C ASN A 69 6.01 18.69 -7.79
N ARG A 70 6.16 19.82 -7.09
CA ARG A 70 5.12 20.35 -6.21
C ARG A 70 3.88 20.81 -6.97
N ALA A 71 4.02 21.18 -8.23
CA ALA A 71 2.87 21.50 -9.09
C ALA A 71 1.97 20.29 -9.33
N LEU A 72 2.56 19.12 -9.59
CA LEU A 72 1.79 17.88 -9.75
C LEU A 72 1.15 17.46 -8.44
N VAL A 73 1.86 17.56 -7.32
CA VAL A 73 1.29 17.29 -5.99
C VAL A 73 0.06 18.16 -5.75
N SER A 74 0.16 19.46 -5.99
CA SER A 74 -0.95 20.39 -5.80
C SER A 74 -2.14 20.07 -6.71
N SER A 75 -1.89 19.73 -7.96
CA SER A 75 -2.92 19.33 -8.91
C SER A 75 -3.68 18.09 -8.44
N LEU A 76 -2.95 17.06 -8.01
CA LEU A 76 -3.54 15.81 -7.50
C LEU A 76 -4.26 16.01 -6.16
N ALA A 77 -3.71 16.85 -5.29
CA ALA A 77 -4.29 17.13 -3.97
C ALA A 77 -5.63 17.89 -4.03
N ALA A 78 -6.01 18.41 -5.20
CA ALA A 78 -7.33 18.99 -5.39
C ALA A 78 -8.46 17.96 -5.23
N SER A 79 -8.19 16.68 -5.50
CA SER A 79 -9.18 15.60 -5.42
C SER A 79 -8.73 14.39 -4.60
N LEU A 80 -7.46 14.31 -4.23
CA LEU A 80 -6.86 13.21 -3.44
C LEU A 80 -6.32 13.76 -2.13
N ASP A 81 -6.11 12.89 -1.13
CA ASP A 81 -5.38 13.32 0.05
C ASP A 81 -3.90 13.57 -0.27
N ILE A 82 -3.22 14.27 0.63
CA ILE A 82 -1.84 14.69 0.37
C ILE A 82 -0.87 13.50 0.28
N GLY A 83 -1.10 12.45 1.06
CA GLY A 83 -0.28 11.23 1.02
C GLY A 83 -0.38 10.53 -0.33
N GLU A 84 -1.59 10.38 -0.86
CA GLU A 84 -1.83 9.81 -2.19
C GLU A 84 -1.22 10.68 -3.28
N ALA A 85 -1.46 12.00 -3.21
CA ALA A 85 -0.93 12.95 -4.19
C ALA A 85 0.60 12.91 -4.24
N GLU A 86 1.26 12.89 -3.09
CA GLU A 86 2.71 12.77 -3.03
C GLU A 86 3.22 11.41 -3.49
N ALA A 87 2.54 10.31 -3.13
CA ALA A 87 2.95 8.97 -3.55
C ALA A 87 2.87 8.79 -5.08
N ILE A 88 1.80 9.25 -5.70
CA ILE A 88 1.65 9.23 -7.15
C ILE A 88 2.72 10.09 -7.83
N THR A 89 2.95 11.29 -7.32
CA THR A 89 3.97 12.19 -7.85
C THR A 89 5.37 11.59 -7.74
N LEU A 90 5.71 11.04 -6.58
CA LEU A 90 7.01 10.41 -6.37
C LEU A 90 7.21 9.22 -7.30
N ALA A 91 6.20 8.37 -7.45
CA ALA A 91 6.25 7.24 -8.37
C ALA A 91 6.46 7.70 -9.83
N SER A 92 5.77 8.76 -10.24
CA SER A 92 5.92 9.34 -11.58
C SER A 92 7.33 9.90 -11.81
N GLU A 93 7.87 10.67 -10.86
CA GLU A 93 9.20 11.26 -10.95
C GLU A 93 10.31 10.20 -11.08
N LEU A 94 10.17 9.12 -10.32
CA LEU A 94 11.18 8.08 -10.26
C LEU A 94 11.06 7.03 -11.36
N GLY A 95 10.00 7.11 -12.17
CA GLY A 95 9.69 6.03 -13.12
C GLY A 95 9.52 4.71 -12.37
N ALA A 96 8.78 4.72 -11.26
CA ALA A 96 8.65 3.56 -10.39
C ALA A 96 8.09 2.35 -11.13
N ALA A 97 8.63 1.17 -10.83
CA ALA A 97 8.12 -0.07 -11.38
C ALA A 97 6.73 -0.40 -10.85
N LEU A 98 6.41 0.07 -9.65
CA LEU A 98 5.15 -0.25 -8.99
C LEU A 98 4.80 0.83 -7.96
N LEU A 99 3.51 1.20 -7.91
CA LEU A 99 2.92 2.01 -6.85
C LEU A 99 1.92 1.15 -6.08
N LEU A 100 2.06 1.11 -4.76
CA LEU A 100 1.17 0.40 -3.85
C LEU A 100 0.11 1.39 -3.37
N ILE A 101 -1.14 1.18 -3.79
CA ILE A 101 -2.24 2.11 -3.52
C ILE A 101 -3.59 1.38 -3.51
N ASP A 102 -4.43 1.66 -2.52
CA ASP A 102 -5.72 0.98 -2.34
C ASP A 102 -6.92 1.79 -2.83
N GLU A 103 -6.94 3.11 -2.59
CA GLU A 103 -8.10 3.94 -2.87
C GLU A 103 -8.41 4.07 -4.37
N SER A 104 -9.68 3.94 -4.73
CA SER A 104 -10.11 3.90 -6.14
C SER A 104 -9.76 5.17 -6.92
N ASP A 105 -9.93 6.34 -6.29
CA ASP A 105 -9.62 7.62 -6.95
C ASP A 105 -8.12 7.78 -7.20
N GLY A 106 -7.31 7.40 -6.22
CA GLY A 106 -5.86 7.38 -6.36
C GLY A 106 -5.40 6.39 -7.42
N ARG A 107 -6.00 5.21 -7.47
CA ARG A 107 -5.70 4.19 -8.49
C ARG A 107 -6.02 4.71 -9.90
N ALA A 108 -7.17 5.37 -10.06
CA ALA A 108 -7.54 5.96 -11.35
C ALA A 108 -6.55 7.05 -11.78
N ALA A 109 -6.17 7.94 -10.88
CA ALA A 109 -5.19 8.99 -11.16
C ALA A 109 -3.81 8.39 -11.54
N ALA A 110 -3.37 7.37 -10.82
CA ALA A 110 -2.11 6.67 -11.10
C ALA A 110 -2.12 6.01 -12.49
N ARG A 111 -3.22 5.34 -12.84
CA ARG A 111 -3.38 4.74 -14.18
C ARG A 111 -3.34 5.78 -15.28
N ASN A 112 -3.96 6.94 -15.08
CA ASN A 112 -3.93 8.03 -16.04
C ASN A 112 -2.53 8.56 -16.31
N LEU A 113 -1.62 8.40 -15.35
CA LEU A 113 -0.20 8.74 -15.51
C LEU A 113 0.65 7.56 -16.01
N GLY A 114 0.02 6.44 -16.35
CA GLY A 114 0.70 5.27 -16.89
C GLY A 114 1.46 4.45 -15.83
N LEU A 115 1.14 4.62 -14.55
CA LEU A 115 1.80 3.89 -13.47
C LEU A 115 1.22 2.48 -13.32
N ALA A 116 2.08 1.50 -13.10
CA ALA A 116 1.68 0.18 -12.66
C ALA A 116 1.32 0.24 -11.18
N ILE A 117 0.19 -0.35 -10.82
CA ILE A 117 -0.33 -0.29 -9.44
C ILE A 117 -0.68 -1.68 -8.92
N THR A 118 -0.59 -1.85 -7.62
CA THR A 118 -1.21 -2.95 -6.87
C THR A 118 -1.68 -2.42 -5.52
N GLY A 119 -2.55 -3.16 -4.85
CA GLY A 119 -3.04 -2.79 -3.52
C GLY A 119 -2.83 -3.93 -2.53
N THR A 120 -3.37 -3.74 -1.33
CA THR A 120 -3.28 -4.74 -0.24
C THR A 120 -3.79 -6.11 -0.70
N LEU A 121 -4.92 -6.15 -1.39
CA LEU A 121 -5.51 -7.41 -1.88
C LEU A 121 -4.55 -8.15 -2.83
N GLY A 122 -3.93 -7.42 -3.77
CA GLY A 122 -2.96 -8.03 -4.70
C GLY A 122 -1.72 -8.56 -4.01
N ILE A 123 -1.23 -7.86 -3.00
CA ILE A 123 -0.07 -8.30 -2.19
C ILE A 123 -0.42 -9.58 -1.41
N LEU A 124 -1.58 -9.62 -0.77
CA LEU A 124 -2.02 -10.80 0.00
C LEU A 124 -2.30 -11.99 -0.91
N LEU A 125 -2.89 -11.76 -2.08
CA LEU A 125 -3.09 -12.81 -3.08
C LEU A 125 -1.75 -13.40 -3.53
N ARG A 126 -0.78 -12.57 -3.85
CA ARG A 126 0.58 -13.02 -4.18
C ARG A 126 1.21 -13.83 -3.04
N ALA A 127 1.02 -13.38 -1.78
CA ALA A 127 1.53 -14.08 -0.61
C ALA A 127 0.92 -15.49 -0.49
N LYS A 128 -0.38 -15.63 -0.72
CA LYS A 128 -1.05 -16.93 -0.72
C LYS A 128 -0.51 -17.84 -1.82
N LEU A 129 -0.43 -17.33 -3.04
CA LEU A 129 0.03 -18.10 -4.20
C LEU A 129 1.51 -18.49 -4.11
N SER A 130 2.33 -17.71 -3.42
CA SER A 130 3.75 -18.01 -3.21
C SER A 130 4.03 -18.85 -1.94
N GLY A 131 3.00 -19.27 -1.24
CA GLY A 131 3.13 -20.11 -0.04
C GLY A 131 3.53 -19.35 1.23
N ARG A 132 3.54 -18.02 1.20
CA ARG A 132 3.87 -17.19 2.36
C ARG A 132 2.70 -16.92 3.29
N LEU A 133 1.50 -17.22 2.82
CA LEU A 133 0.27 -17.06 3.58
C LEU A 133 -0.50 -18.39 3.54
N PRO A 134 -0.74 -19.03 4.69
CA PRO A 134 -1.40 -20.35 4.70
C PRO A 134 -2.88 -20.30 4.27
N ALA A 135 -3.58 -19.19 4.62
CA ALA A 135 -4.98 -19.00 4.24
C ALA A 135 -5.25 -17.51 4.02
N LEU A 136 -5.96 -17.20 2.94
CA LEU A 136 -6.30 -15.83 2.57
C LEU A 136 -7.57 -15.34 3.28
N LYS A 137 -8.56 -16.21 3.42
CA LYS A 137 -9.87 -15.84 3.98
C LYS A 137 -9.81 -15.16 5.35
N PRO A 138 -9.08 -15.68 6.35
CA PRO A 138 -9.02 -15.03 7.67
C PRO A 138 -8.46 -13.61 7.62
N VAL A 139 -7.50 -13.37 6.75
CA VAL A 139 -6.88 -12.04 6.59
C VAL A 139 -7.85 -11.07 5.92
N LEU A 140 -8.57 -11.51 4.89
CA LEU A 140 -9.59 -10.68 4.24
C LEU A 140 -10.74 -10.35 5.19
N ASP A 141 -11.18 -11.32 5.99
CA ASP A 141 -12.23 -11.11 6.99
C ASP A 141 -11.79 -10.06 8.03
N GLN A 142 -10.55 -10.13 8.47
CA GLN A 142 -9.98 -9.17 9.41
C GLN A 142 -9.93 -7.76 8.80
N LEU A 143 -9.53 -7.61 7.55
CA LEU A 143 -9.51 -6.33 6.85
C LEU A 143 -10.90 -5.71 6.75
N VAL A 144 -11.88 -6.49 6.31
CA VAL A 144 -13.26 -6.02 6.13
C VAL A 144 -13.89 -5.63 7.46
N GLN A 145 -13.69 -6.44 8.50
CA GLN A 145 -14.33 -6.23 9.80
C GLN A 145 -13.67 -5.14 10.62
N ASN A 146 -12.33 -5.07 10.64
CA ASN A 146 -11.58 -4.24 11.57
C ASN A 146 -10.98 -2.98 10.95
N GLN A 147 -10.79 -2.96 9.63
CA GLN A 147 -10.11 -1.86 8.95
C GLN A 147 -11.01 -1.10 7.96
N ASN A 148 -12.30 -1.42 7.92
CA ASN A 148 -13.24 -0.85 6.94
C ASN A 148 -12.72 -0.98 5.49
N PHE A 149 -11.97 -2.02 5.21
CA PHE A 149 -11.44 -2.28 3.89
C PHE A 149 -12.59 -2.57 2.92
N ARG A 150 -12.67 -1.81 1.84
CA ARG A 150 -13.74 -1.94 0.86
C ARG A 150 -13.45 -3.10 -0.09
N LEU A 151 -14.24 -4.14 0.04
CA LEU A 151 -14.13 -5.34 -0.78
C LEU A 151 -15.55 -5.79 -1.13
N SER A 152 -15.90 -5.74 -2.41
CA SER A 152 -17.22 -6.18 -2.85
C SER A 152 -17.37 -7.69 -2.66
N ARG A 153 -18.58 -8.16 -2.41
CA ARG A 153 -18.86 -9.59 -2.24
C ARG A 153 -18.43 -10.42 -3.45
N PRO A 154 -18.72 -10.00 -4.71
CA PRO A 154 -18.26 -10.75 -5.88
C PRO A 154 -16.74 -10.86 -5.97
N LEU A 155 -16.01 -9.78 -5.67
CA LEU A 155 -14.54 -9.79 -5.69
C LEU A 155 -13.98 -10.68 -4.58
N TYR A 156 -14.54 -10.60 -3.38
CA TYR A 156 -14.18 -11.46 -2.25
C TYR A 156 -14.28 -12.95 -2.63
N GLU A 157 -15.43 -13.35 -3.17
CA GLU A 157 -15.66 -14.74 -3.60
C GLU A 157 -14.71 -15.16 -4.72
N GLN A 158 -14.51 -14.29 -5.72
CA GLN A 158 -13.62 -14.54 -6.85
C GLN A 158 -12.18 -14.77 -6.39
N VAL A 159 -11.68 -13.93 -5.51
CA VAL A 159 -10.29 -14.01 -5.02
C VAL A 159 -10.08 -15.28 -4.21
N LEU A 160 -11.02 -15.66 -3.35
CA LEU A 160 -10.94 -16.90 -2.59
C LEU A 160 -10.98 -18.12 -3.51
N GLN A 161 -11.82 -18.10 -4.54
CA GLN A 161 -11.88 -19.18 -5.52
C GLN A 161 -10.55 -19.36 -6.26
N GLN A 162 -9.86 -18.25 -6.60
CA GLN A 162 -8.56 -18.30 -7.27
C GLN A 162 -7.49 -19.03 -6.47
N VAL A 163 -7.60 -19.04 -5.15
CA VAL A 163 -6.63 -19.68 -4.26
C VAL A 163 -7.15 -21.00 -3.66
N GLY A 164 -8.28 -21.49 -4.16
CA GLY A 164 -8.86 -22.76 -3.71
C GLY A 164 -9.54 -22.69 -2.34
N GLU A 165 -9.94 -21.50 -1.90
CA GLU A 165 -10.69 -21.30 -0.64
C GLU A 165 -12.16 -21.00 -0.93
N GLN A 166 -13.01 -21.27 0.06
CA GLN A 166 -14.44 -20.98 -0.02
C GLN A 166 -14.80 -19.80 0.88
N ALA A 167 -15.72 -18.99 0.38
CA ALA A 167 -16.22 -17.83 1.12
C ALA A 167 -17.02 -18.24 2.39
#